data_deb5859402bdfa2e257fa17652dafc56
#
_entry.id   deb5859402bdfa2e257fa17652dafc56
#
_cell.length_a   1.000
_cell.length_b   1.000
_cell.length_c   1.000
_cell.angle_alpha   90.00
_cell.angle_beta   90.00
_cell.angle_gamma   90.00
#
_symmetry.space_group_name_H-M   'P 1'
#
loop_
_entity.id
_entity.type
_entity.pdbx_description
1 polymer ?
#
loop_
_entity_poly.entity_id
_entity_poly.type
_entity_poly.pdbx_seq_one_letter_code
_entity_poly.pdbx_strand_id
1 'polypeptide(L)'
;AYETFLVDWHKWRQNGLIEEVIPQIYFQGQKFVDRINPQTWATLRAAREHIPTAIGILSGLSSTPRPIDELQRQVKAVRDQGSSGMSFFFYETLWNKSPEPTEIRKAGWQSLFKDKVQRASVITQSAKPIN
;
A
#
# COMPACT_ATOMS: atom_id res chain seq x y z
N ALA A 1 -14.67 8.54 2.43
CA ALA A 1 -15.11 7.18 2.82
C ALA A 1 -16.28 7.23 3.79
N TYR A 2 -16.26 8.13 4.78
CA TYR A 2 -17.34 8.20 5.79
C TYR A 2 -18.71 8.50 5.16
N GLU A 3 -18.82 9.57 4.39
CA GLU A 3 -20.08 10.00 3.77
C GLU A 3 -20.63 8.97 2.75
N THR A 4 -19.74 8.24 2.08
CA THR A 4 -20.12 7.29 1.03
C THR A 4 -20.42 5.89 1.57
N PHE A 5 -19.59 5.44 2.53
CA PHE A 5 -19.60 4.04 2.99
C PHE A 5 -19.83 3.91 4.50
N LEU A 6 -20.06 5.01 5.21
CA LEU A 6 -20.18 5.06 6.68
C LEU A 6 -18.96 4.47 7.41
N VAL A 7 -17.81 4.55 6.79
CA VAL A 7 -16.55 3.99 7.31
C VAL A 7 -15.73 5.11 7.95
N ASP A 8 -15.74 5.18 9.26
CA ASP A 8 -14.96 6.14 10.04
C ASP A 8 -13.67 5.50 10.57
N TRP A 9 -12.73 5.20 9.67
CA TRP A 9 -11.45 4.59 10.02
C TRP A 9 -10.58 5.50 10.92
N HIS A 10 -10.76 6.82 10.89
CA HIS A 10 -10.10 7.76 11.80
C HIS A 10 -10.50 7.50 13.24
N LYS A 11 -11.80 7.37 13.48
CA LYS A 11 -12.34 7.04 14.79
C LYS A 11 -11.92 5.65 15.25
N TRP A 12 -11.91 4.68 14.33
CA TRP A 12 -11.44 3.32 14.64
C TRP A 12 -9.97 3.33 15.10
N ARG A 13 -9.11 4.08 14.40
CA ARG A 13 -7.72 4.26 14.80
C ARG A 13 -7.58 4.93 16.16
N GLN A 14 -8.30 6.04 16.40
CA GLN A 14 -8.28 6.76 17.68
C GLN A 14 -8.70 5.90 18.85
N ASN A 15 -9.62 4.97 18.62
CA ASN A 15 -10.14 4.06 19.62
C ASN A 15 -9.36 2.72 19.71
N GLY A 16 -8.26 2.58 18.95
CA GLY A 16 -7.46 1.35 18.98
C GLY A 16 -8.15 0.13 18.37
N LEU A 17 -9.12 0.33 17.49
CA LEU A 17 -9.89 -0.76 16.87
C LEU A 17 -9.23 -1.34 15.60
N ILE A 18 -8.17 -0.71 15.11
CA ILE A 18 -7.39 -1.19 13.98
C ILE A 18 -5.90 -0.99 14.25
N GLU A 19 -5.06 -1.94 13.81
CA GLU A 19 -3.62 -1.95 14.01
C GLU A 19 -2.83 -1.47 12.80
N GLU A 20 -3.44 -1.49 11.62
CA GLU A 20 -2.80 -1.11 10.36
C GLU A 20 -3.83 -0.50 9.40
N VAL A 21 -3.38 0.44 8.57
CA VAL A 21 -4.18 1.02 7.48
C VAL A 21 -3.47 0.76 6.14
N ILE A 22 -4.22 0.29 5.16
CA ILE A 22 -3.73 0.03 3.80
C ILE A 22 -4.61 0.74 2.79
N PRO A 23 -4.42 2.06 2.56
CA PRO A 23 -5.20 2.78 1.57
C PRO A 23 -4.93 2.25 0.16
N GLN A 24 -5.98 2.05 -0.61
CA GLN A 24 -5.93 1.58 -1.99
C GLN A 24 -5.64 2.76 -2.93
N ILE A 25 -4.41 2.84 -3.42
CA ILE A 25 -3.94 3.91 -4.31
C ILE A 25 -3.80 3.37 -5.73
N TYR A 26 -4.91 3.24 -6.43
CA TYR A 26 -5.01 2.57 -7.71
C TYR A 26 -4.78 3.50 -8.92
N PHE A 27 -3.79 4.38 -8.80
CA PHE A 27 -3.34 5.27 -9.88
C PHE A 27 -2.09 4.72 -10.59
N GLN A 28 -1.62 5.41 -11.62
CA GLN A 28 -0.41 5.10 -12.38
C GLN A 28 0.48 6.33 -12.53
N GLY A 29 1.75 6.09 -12.83
CA GLY A 29 2.73 7.15 -13.13
C GLY A 29 2.84 8.19 -12.04
N GLN A 30 3.00 9.44 -12.43
CA GLN A 30 3.17 10.56 -11.50
C GLN A 30 1.99 10.72 -10.53
N LYS A 31 0.77 10.46 -11.01
CA LYS A 31 -0.44 10.55 -10.17
C LYS A 31 -0.41 9.59 -8.98
N PHE A 32 0.20 8.40 -9.13
CA PHE A 32 0.42 7.50 -8.00
C PHE A 32 1.39 8.11 -7.00
N VAL A 33 2.53 8.63 -7.47
CA VAL A 33 3.56 9.25 -6.62
C VAL A 33 2.99 10.43 -5.81
N ASP A 34 2.22 11.29 -6.47
CA ASP A 34 1.58 12.43 -5.83
C ASP A 34 0.59 12.01 -4.75
N ARG A 35 -0.14 10.91 -4.98
CA ARG A 35 -1.16 10.40 -4.06
C ARG A 35 -0.60 9.69 -2.84
N ILE A 36 0.60 9.14 -2.91
CA ILE A 36 1.26 8.51 -1.75
C ILE A 36 2.13 9.49 -0.96
N ASN A 37 2.28 10.72 -1.43
CA ASN A 37 3.10 11.73 -0.78
C ASN A 37 2.38 12.29 0.47
N PRO A 38 2.92 12.06 1.70
CA PRO A 38 2.31 12.54 2.93
C PRO A 38 2.32 14.07 3.06
N GLN A 39 3.12 14.78 2.27
CA GLN A 39 3.12 16.25 2.26
C GLN A 39 1.87 16.82 1.58
N THR A 40 1.37 16.13 0.55
CA THR A 40 0.19 16.55 -0.22
C THR A 40 -1.11 15.90 0.27
N TRP A 41 -1.01 14.79 0.99
CA TRP A 41 -2.18 14.07 1.51
C TRP A 41 -2.19 14.02 3.04
N ALA A 42 -2.84 15.02 3.65
CA ALA A 42 -2.92 15.17 5.11
C ALA A 42 -3.49 13.93 5.82
N THR A 43 -4.44 13.25 5.20
CA THR A 43 -5.02 12.01 5.73
C THR A 43 -3.99 10.89 5.88
N LEU A 44 -3.12 10.70 4.88
CA LEU A 44 -2.04 9.72 4.93
C LEU A 44 -1.01 10.08 5.99
N ARG A 45 -0.65 11.36 6.09
CA ARG A 45 0.26 11.85 7.12
C ARG A 45 -0.28 11.55 8.51
N ALA A 46 -1.53 11.91 8.77
CA ALA A 46 -2.16 11.66 10.06
C ALA A 46 -2.27 10.17 10.41
N ALA A 47 -2.47 9.29 9.43
CA ALA A 47 -2.45 7.85 9.65
C ALA A 47 -1.06 7.38 10.08
N ARG A 48 -0.01 7.77 9.35
CA ARG A 48 1.38 7.35 9.58
C ARG A 48 1.96 7.78 10.93
N GLU A 49 1.45 8.87 11.50
CA GLU A 49 1.87 9.36 12.83
C GLU A 49 1.42 8.44 13.98
N HIS A 50 0.46 7.56 13.73
CA HIS A 50 -0.19 6.83 14.82
C HIS A 50 -0.18 5.31 14.67
N ILE A 51 -0.28 4.80 13.44
CA ILE A 51 -0.31 3.35 13.16
C ILE A 51 0.49 3.03 11.89
N PRO A 52 0.99 1.79 11.75
CA PRO A 52 1.62 1.34 10.51
C PRO A 52 0.70 1.59 9.31
N THR A 53 1.25 2.20 8.27
CA THR A 53 0.49 2.54 7.07
C THR A 53 1.23 1.98 5.86
N ALA A 54 0.69 0.92 5.29
CA ALA A 54 1.13 0.35 4.02
C ALA A 54 0.36 0.99 2.84
N ILE A 55 0.79 0.75 1.63
CA ILE A 55 0.12 1.25 0.41
C ILE A 55 -0.42 0.08 -0.41
N GLY A 56 -1.70 0.14 -0.73
CA GLY A 56 -2.35 -0.79 -1.66
C GLY A 56 -2.05 -0.40 -3.11
N ILE A 57 -1.38 -1.28 -3.83
CA ILE A 57 -0.98 -1.12 -5.23
C ILE A 57 -1.86 -2.01 -6.11
N LEU A 58 -2.38 -1.47 -7.21
CA LEU A 58 -3.09 -2.24 -8.21
C LEU A 58 -2.10 -2.84 -9.21
N SER A 59 -1.94 -4.15 -9.24
CA SER A 59 -1.12 -4.86 -10.24
C SER A 59 -1.80 -5.00 -11.60
N GLY A 60 -3.06 -4.65 -11.68
CA GLY A 60 -3.88 -4.62 -12.88
C GLY A 60 -5.29 -5.12 -12.63
N LEU A 61 -6.16 -4.91 -13.59
CA LEU A 61 -7.46 -5.58 -13.71
C LEU A 61 -7.35 -6.65 -14.78
N SER A 62 -8.26 -7.60 -14.80
CA SER A 62 -8.24 -8.74 -15.74
C SER A 62 -8.10 -8.32 -17.20
N SER A 63 -8.70 -7.19 -17.57
CA SER A 63 -8.63 -6.60 -18.91
C SER A 63 -7.48 -5.62 -19.13
N THR A 64 -6.87 -5.14 -18.06
CA THR A 64 -5.84 -4.10 -18.10
C THR A 64 -4.72 -4.38 -17.08
N PRO A 65 -3.92 -5.43 -17.29
CA PRO A 65 -2.77 -5.72 -16.44
C PRO A 65 -1.73 -4.61 -16.56
N ARG A 66 -1.02 -4.35 -15.47
CA ARG A 66 0.06 -3.34 -15.47
C ARG A 66 1.41 -3.98 -15.74
N PRO A 67 2.27 -3.34 -16.55
CA PRO A 67 3.61 -3.84 -16.82
C PRO A 67 4.48 -3.80 -15.58
N ILE A 68 5.47 -4.68 -15.52
CA ILE A 68 6.35 -4.84 -14.35
C ILE A 68 7.17 -3.58 -14.05
N ASP A 69 7.59 -2.84 -15.07
CA ASP A 69 8.34 -1.60 -14.89
C ASP A 69 7.52 -0.51 -14.18
N GLU A 70 6.22 -0.42 -14.45
CA GLU A 70 5.33 0.48 -13.70
C GLU A 70 5.21 0.05 -12.24
N LEU A 71 5.07 -1.24 -11.99
CA LEU A 71 4.98 -1.76 -10.63
C LEU A 71 6.31 -1.56 -9.87
N GLN A 72 7.45 -1.73 -10.53
CA GLN A 72 8.76 -1.44 -9.96
C GLN A 72 8.90 0.03 -9.57
N ARG A 73 8.46 0.97 -10.42
CA ARG A 73 8.42 2.41 -10.09
C ARG A 73 7.54 2.68 -8.87
N GLN A 74 6.36 2.07 -8.81
CA GLN A 74 5.44 2.24 -7.68
C GLN A 74 6.03 1.68 -6.37
N VAL A 75 6.61 0.50 -6.40
CA VAL A 75 7.30 -0.09 -5.23
C VAL A 75 8.44 0.81 -4.75
N LYS A 76 9.26 1.31 -5.69
CA LYS A 76 10.32 2.26 -5.35
C LYS A 76 9.76 3.52 -4.69
N ALA A 77 8.74 4.12 -5.27
CA ALA A 77 8.11 5.32 -4.73
C ALA A 77 7.55 5.11 -3.32
N VAL A 78 6.91 3.96 -3.05
CA VAL A 78 6.41 3.60 -1.71
C VAL A 78 7.54 3.51 -0.70
N ARG A 79 8.68 2.90 -1.08
CA ARG A 79 9.87 2.81 -0.22
C ARG A 79 10.51 4.17 0.03
N ASP A 80 10.66 4.97 -1.02
CA ASP A 80 11.23 6.33 -0.92
C ASP A 80 10.40 7.25 -0.02
N GLN A 81 9.09 7.05 0.03
CA GLN A 81 8.18 7.76 0.93
C GLN A 81 8.16 7.19 2.37
N GLY A 82 8.89 6.12 2.64
CA GLY A 82 9.02 5.52 3.97
C GLY A 82 7.71 4.95 4.52
N SER A 83 6.85 4.37 3.68
CA SER A 83 5.67 3.63 4.12
C SER A 83 6.07 2.33 4.81
N SER A 84 5.26 1.85 5.76
CA SER A 84 5.56 0.65 6.54
C SER A 84 5.53 -0.64 5.73
N GLY A 85 4.93 -0.63 4.55
CA GLY A 85 4.83 -1.77 3.66
C GLY A 85 3.98 -1.50 2.43
N MET A 86 3.66 -2.56 1.72
CA MET A 86 2.79 -2.52 0.55
C MET A 86 1.98 -3.80 0.42
N SER A 87 0.82 -3.70 -0.20
CA SER A 87 -0.07 -4.80 -0.54
C SER A 87 -0.42 -4.71 -2.02
N PHE A 88 -0.57 -5.83 -2.69
CA PHE A 88 -0.89 -5.86 -4.12
C PHE A 88 -2.28 -6.42 -4.36
N PHE A 89 -3.06 -5.74 -5.13
CA PHE A 89 -4.30 -6.23 -5.68
C PHE A 89 -4.14 -6.40 -7.20
N PHE A 90 -4.28 -7.58 -7.74
CA PHE A 90 -4.63 -8.83 -7.12
C PHE A 90 -3.77 -9.96 -7.71
N TYR A 91 -3.84 -11.15 -7.15
CA TYR A 91 -2.95 -12.28 -7.45
C TYR A 91 -2.83 -12.65 -8.93
N GLU A 92 -3.93 -12.69 -9.65
CA GLU A 92 -3.96 -13.06 -11.07
C GLU A 92 -3.10 -12.13 -11.94
N THR A 93 -3.19 -10.82 -11.73
CA THR A 93 -2.43 -9.83 -12.49
C THR A 93 -1.01 -9.65 -11.94
N LEU A 94 -0.75 -10.22 -10.78
CA LEU A 94 0.59 -10.24 -10.22
C LEU A 94 1.51 -11.22 -10.98
N TRP A 95 0.97 -12.36 -11.40
CA TRP A 95 1.73 -13.47 -11.97
C TRP A 95 1.28 -13.89 -13.37
N ASN A 96 0.02 -14.24 -13.52
CA ASN A 96 -0.47 -14.99 -14.69
C ASN A 96 -0.97 -14.09 -15.83
N LYS A 97 -1.52 -12.92 -15.49
CA LYS A 97 -2.07 -11.96 -16.46
C LYS A 97 -1.18 -10.72 -16.44
N SER A 98 -0.16 -10.73 -17.29
CA SER A 98 0.78 -9.62 -17.44
C SER A 98 1.00 -9.31 -18.92
N PRO A 99 1.35 -8.06 -19.28
CA PRO A 99 1.65 -7.72 -20.68
C PRO A 99 3.00 -8.29 -21.14
N GLU A 100 3.93 -8.51 -20.22
CA GLU A 100 5.24 -9.14 -20.48
C GLU A 100 5.21 -10.65 -20.23
N PRO A 101 6.19 -11.41 -20.80
CA PRO A 101 6.37 -12.83 -20.51
C PRO A 101 6.56 -13.11 -19.02
N THR A 102 6.05 -14.26 -18.55
CA THR A 102 6.08 -14.66 -17.13
C THR A 102 7.48 -14.65 -16.53
N GLU A 103 8.52 -15.02 -17.28
CA GLU A 103 9.89 -15.04 -16.77
C GLU A 103 10.43 -13.62 -16.53
N ILE A 104 10.10 -12.67 -17.40
CA ILE A 104 10.43 -11.26 -17.19
C ILE A 104 9.69 -10.71 -15.98
N ARG A 105 8.42 -11.06 -15.83
CA ARG A 105 7.59 -10.70 -14.67
C ARG A 105 8.21 -11.18 -13.37
N LYS A 106 8.55 -12.46 -13.31
CA LYS A 106 9.20 -13.08 -12.13
C LYS A 106 10.54 -12.44 -11.82
N ALA A 107 11.40 -12.25 -12.81
CA ALA A 107 12.70 -11.60 -12.62
C ALA A 107 12.55 -10.17 -12.07
N GLY A 108 11.55 -9.43 -12.58
CA GLY A 108 11.20 -8.09 -12.07
C GLY A 108 10.82 -8.09 -10.59
N TRP A 109 9.98 -9.05 -10.18
CA TRP A 109 9.63 -9.20 -8.76
C TRP A 109 10.81 -9.63 -7.90
N GLN A 110 11.60 -10.60 -8.34
CA GLN A 110 12.79 -11.05 -7.63
C GLN A 110 13.81 -9.92 -7.42
N SER A 111 13.95 -9.03 -8.39
CA SER A 111 14.85 -7.87 -8.27
C SER A 111 14.42 -6.89 -7.18
N LEU A 112 13.12 -6.79 -6.93
CA LEU A 112 12.55 -5.89 -5.91
C LEU A 112 12.60 -6.45 -4.49
N PHE A 113 12.51 -7.78 -4.34
CA PHE A 113 12.35 -8.46 -3.06
C PHE A 113 13.47 -9.50 -2.84
N LYS A 114 14.72 -9.07 -3.00
CA LYS A 114 15.92 -9.92 -2.84
C LYS A 114 16.16 -10.33 -1.38
N ASP A 115 15.93 -9.38 -0.47
CA ASP A 115 16.26 -9.55 0.93
C ASP A 115 15.00 -9.80 1.77
N LYS A 116 15.12 -10.65 2.76
CA LYS A 116 14.09 -10.81 3.78
C LYS A 116 14.12 -9.60 4.71
N VAL A 117 12.96 -8.98 4.89
CA VAL A 117 12.78 -7.89 5.86
C VAL A 117 11.78 -8.32 6.92
N GLN A 118 11.96 -7.82 8.14
CA GLN A 118 10.95 -8.01 9.17
C GLN A 118 9.72 -7.17 8.81
N ARG A 119 8.54 -7.76 9.07
CA ARG A 119 7.30 -6.99 9.04
C ARG A 119 7.39 -5.85 10.04
N ALA A 120 6.88 -4.66 9.68
CA ALA A 120 6.73 -3.56 10.63
C ALA A 120 5.99 -4.09 11.87
N SER A 121 6.56 -3.87 13.06
CA SER A 121 5.91 -4.28 14.29
C SER A 121 4.58 -3.53 14.40
N VAL A 122 3.52 -4.30 14.55
CA VAL A 122 2.23 -3.76 14.98
C VAL A 122 2.49 -3.28 16.42
N ILE A 123 2.50 -1.97 16.62
CA ILE A 123 2.59 -1.41 17.95
C ILE A 123 1.26 -1.73 18.60
N THR A 124 1.23 -2.77 19.44
CA THR A 124 0.17 -2.93 20.43
C THR A 124 0.27 -1.73 21.35
N GLN A 125 -0.42 -0.65 21.01
CA GLN A 125 -0.73 0.35 22.02
C GLN A 125 -1.55 -0.39 23.06
N SER A 126 -0.95 -0.59 24.23
CA SER A 126 -1.68 -1.05 25.40
C SER A 126 -2.93 -0.17 25.50
N ALA A 127 -4.08 -0.80 25.37
CA ALA A 127 -5.36 -0.13 25.48
C ALA A 127 -5.34 0.71 26.76
N LYS A 128 -5.39 2.03 26.62
CA LYS A 128 -5.66 2.88 27.77
C LYS A 128 -7.05 2.43 28.27
N PRO A 129 -7.18 2.13 29.56
CA PRO A 129 -8.50 1.79 30.09
C PRO A 129 -9.46 2.94 29.77
N ILE A 130 -10.61 2.59 29.23
CA ILE A 130 -11.72 3.52 29.02
C ILE A 130 -12.21 3.88 30.41
N ASN A 131 -11.93 5.10 30.84
CA ASN A 131 -12.55 5.70 32.02
C ASN A 131 -13.93 6.22 31.65
#